data_806d4134bef9923333c72181456d8e9a
#
_entry.id   806d4134bef9923333c72181456d8e9a
#
_cell.length_a   1.000
_cell.length_b   1.000
_cell.length_c   1.000
_cell.angle_alpha   90.00
_cell.angle_beta   90.00
_cell.angle_gamma   90.00
#
_symmetry.space_group_name_H-M   'P 1'
#
loop_
_entity.id
_entity.type
_entity.pdbx_description
1 polymer ?
#
loop_
_entity_poly.entity_id
_entity_poly.type
_entity_poly.pdbx_seq_one_letter_code
_entity_poly.pdbx_strand_id
1 'polypeptide(L)'
;MATLSSYITEVRRLLHDANGVFWSDQELTDDINAARERVVRDTGCLRTLLVASTPIGADGSAAIPWSANLAVTSGQYIFSNIYTYQVTTSGTLGTSAPPYPTGNGGFPPTTPFANGTAYLTYSNPAEIIPYSALDSVNQILDVMNVTIYWGNSRIPLRYL
;
A
#
# COMPACT_ATOMS: atom_id res chain seq x y z
N MET A 1 30.07 -3.76 -1.75
CA MET A 1 28.72 -4.36 -1.87
C MET A 1 28.71 -5.21 -3.13
N ALA A 2 28.25 -6.46 -3.07
CA ALA A 2 28.20 -7.33 -4.26
C ALA A 2 27.17 -6.78 -5.26
N THR A 3 27.54 -6.71 -6.53
CA THR A 3 26.68 -6.25 -7.63
C THR A 3 26.04 -7.44 -8.34
N LEU A 4 24.96 -7.22 -9.10
CA LEU A 4 24.36 -8.27 -9.93
C LEU A 4 25.39 -8.90 -10.88
N SER A 5 26.23 -8.08 -11.48
CA SER A 5 27.33 -8.56 -12.36
C SER A 5 28.28 -9.48 -11.62
N SER A 6 28.64 -9.20 -10.36
CA SER A 6 29.50 -10.10 -9.58
C SER A 6 28.82 -11.43 -9.27
N TYR A 7 27.51 -11.45 -9.05
CA TYR A 7 26.75 -12.69 -8.89
C TYR A 7 26.69 -13.49 -10.17
N ILE A 8 26.39 -12.86 -11.31
CA ILE A 8 26.41 -13.54 -12.62
C ILE A 8 27.76 -14.18 -12.90
N THR A 9 28.86 -13.45 -12.67
CA THR A 9 30.22 -13.98 -12.85
C THR A 9 30.48 -15.21 -11.98
N GLU A 10 30.06 -15.16 -10.72
CA GLU A 10 30.27 -16.29 -9.80
C GLU A 10 29.41 -17.50 -10.19
N VAL A 11 28.13 -17.28 -10.57
CA VAL A 11 27.23 -18.34 -11.05
C VAL A 11 27.78 -18.98 -12.33
N ARG A 12 28.28 -18.19 -13.30
CA ARG A 12 28.94 -18.71 -14.50
C ARG A 12 30.16 -19.56 -14.18
N ARG A 13 30.97 -19.15 -13.20
CA ARG A 13 32.11 -19.94 -12.72
C ARG A 13 31.66 -21.29 -12.16
N LEU A 14 30.59 -21.32 -11.37
CA LEU A 14 30.05 -22.56 -10.80
C LEU A 14 29.43 -23.48 -11.86
N LEU A 15 28.80 -22.91 -12.87
CA LEU A 15 28.20 -23.65 -13.99
C LEU A 15 29.19 -24.07 -15.06
N HIS A 16 30.47 -23.71 -14.92
CA HIS A 16 31.52 -23.92 -15.95
C HIS A 16 31.18 -23.29 -17.32
N ASP A 17 30.38 -22.22 -17.32
CA ASP A 17 29.95 -21.48 -18.52
C ASP A 17 30.53 -20.05 -18.56
N ALA A 18 31.85 -19.94 -18.38
CA ALA A 18 32.52 -18.64 -18.29
C ALA A 18 32.28 -17.73 -19.51
N ASN A 19 32.06 -18.33 -20.67
CA ASN A 19 31.86 -17.62 -21.94
C ASN A 19 30.38 -17.34 -22.29
N GLY A 20 29.42 -17.76 -21.46
CA GLY A 20 28.01 -17.52 -21.69
C GLY A 20 27.44 -18.25 -22.90
N VAL A 21 27.89 -19.47 -23.15
CA VAL A 21 27.49 -20.27 -24.32
C VAL A 21 26.16 -20.97 -24.09
N PHE A 22 25.90 -21.43 -22.87
CA PHE A 22 24.73 -22.21 -22.51
C PHE A 22 23.62 -21.38 -21.84
N TRP A 23 24.03 -20.38 -21.04
CA TRP A 23 23.09 -19.57 -20.25
C TRP A 23 23.20 -18.10 -20.61
N SER A 24 22.11 -17.46 -20.98
CA SER A 24 22.10 -16.01 -21.22
C SER A 24 22.19 -15.23 -19.89
N ASP A 25 22.66 -13.98 -19.96
CA ASP A 25 22.69 -13.10 -18.79
C ASP A 25 21.28 -12.82 -18.25
N GLN A 26 20.26 -12.83 -19.11
CA GLN A 26 18.88 -12.63 -18.70
C GLN A 26 18.38 -13.82 -17.87
N GLU A 27 18.57 -15.05 -18.33
CA GLU A 27 18.18 -16.26 -17.59
C GLU A 27 18.86 -16.32 -16.22
N LEU A 28 20.17 -16.06 -16.17
CA LEU A 28 20.89 -16.02 -14.90
C LEU A 28 20.40 -14.91 -13.99
N THR A 29 20.01 -13.75 -14.54
CA THR A 29 19.44 -12.65 -13.76
C THR A 29 18.11 -13.05 -13.15
N ASP A 30 17.24 -13.70 -13.93
CA ASP A 30 15.92 -14.13 -13.48
C ASP A 30 16.04 -15.21 -12.39
N ASP A 31 16.94 -16.17 -12.56
CA ASP A 31 17.20 -17.22 -11.57
C ASP A 31 17.81 -16.66 -10.27
N ILE A 32 18.76 -15.72 -10.38
CA ILE A 32 19.35 -15.05 -9.21
C ILE A 32 18.26 -14.27 -8.45
N ASN A 33 17.39 -13.56 -9.14
CA ASN A 33 16.30 -12.81 -8.51
C ASN A 33 15.30 -13.75 -7.85
N ALA A 34 14.91 -14.83 -8.50
CA ALA A 34 14.02 -15.86 -7.93
C ALA A 34 14.64 -16.51 -6.67
N ALA A 35 15.93 -16.82 -6.71
CA ALA A 35 16.64 -17.38 -5.56
C ALA A 35 16.72 -16.38 -4.39
N ARG A 36 16.97 -15.10 -4.67
CA ARG A 36 16.97 -14.03 -3.65
C ARG A 36 15.60 -13.87 -3.00
N GLU A 37 14.55 -13.84 -3.81
CA GLU A 37 13.17 -13.77 -3.30
C GLU A 37 12.87 -14.95 -2.38
N ARG A 38 13.23 -16.16 -2.78
CA ARG A 38 13.06 -17.36 -1.96
C ARG A 38 13.82 -17.28 -0.64
N VAL A 39 15.09 -16.87 -0.67
CA VAL A 39 15.90 -16.69 0.56
C VAL A 39 15.25 -15.66 1.49
N VAL A 40 14.81 -14.52 0.95
CA VAL A 40 14.14 -13.48 1.74
C VAL A 40 12.86 -14.01 2.38
N ARG A 41 12.05 -14.75 1.62
CA ARG A 41 10.80 -15.34 2.11
C ARG A 41 11.05 -16.39 3.19
N ASP A 42 12.00 -17.29 2.95
CA ASP A 42 12.28 -18.41 3.87
C ASP A 42 12.97 -17.93 5.17
N THR A 43 13.81 -16.91 5.09
CA THR A 43 14.59 -16.42 6.24
C THR A 43 14.00 -15.18 6.89
N GLY A 44 13.11 -14.44 6.20
CA GLY A 44 12.61 -13.15 6.68
C GLY A 44 13.72 -12.13 6.96
N CYS A 45 14.87 -12.23 6.25
CA CYS A 45 16.04 -11.40 6.53
C CYS A 45 15.87 -9.92 6.14
N LEU A 46 14.95 -9.62 5.23
CA LEU A 46 14.56 -8.25 4.89
C LEU A 46 13.23 -7.92 5.56
N ARG A 47 13.27 -6.99 6.50
CA ARG A 47 12.09 -6.52 7.23
C ARG A 47 12.06 -5.01 7.16
N THR A 48 10.90 -4.48 6.84
CA THR A 48 10.63 -3.04 6.85
C THR A 48 9.51 -2.76 7.84
N LEU A 49 9.69 -1.74 8.67
CA LEU A 49 8.62 -1.24 9.52
C LEU A 49 7.85 -0.17 8.75
N LEU A 50 6.59 -0.43 8.48
CA LEU A 50 5.66 0.56 7.98
C LEU A 50 4.84 1.09 9.16
N VAL A 51 4.87 2.41 9.38
CA VAL A 51 4.04 3.08 10.37
C VAL A 51 3.02 3.92 9.64
N ALA A 52 1.74 3.54 9.75
CA ALA A 52 0.63 4.37 9.29
C ALA A 52 0.07 5.13 10.49
N SER A 53 0.24 6.45 10.51
CA SER A 53 -0.24 7.34 11.58
C SER A 53 -1.57 8.02 11.23
N THR A 54 -1.97 7.96 9.96
CA THR A 54 -3.21 8.54 9.44
C THR A 54 -3.92 7.51 8.56
N PRO A 55 -5.24 7.59 8.42
CA PRO A 55 -5.96 6.81 7.42
C PRO A 55 -5.37 6.98 6.03
N ILE A 56 -5.36 5.91 5.25
CA ILE A 56 -4.72 5.85 3.93
C ILE A 56 -5.80 5.62 2.88
N GLY A 57 -5.71 6.33 1.77
CA GLY A 57 -6.54 6.12 0.59
C GLY A 57 -6.20 4.81 -0.14
N ALA A 58 -7.03 4.43 -1.09
CA ALA A 58 -6.84 3.20 -1.86
C ALA A 58 -5.54 3.19 -2.70
N ASP A 59 -4.97 4.36 -2.99
CA ASP A 59 -3.70 4.54 -3.71
C ASP A 59 -2.46 4.63 -2.81
N GLY A 60 -2.64 4.52 -1.48
CA GLY A 60 -1.58 4.66 -0.50
C GLY A 60 -1.29 6.07 -0.03
N SER A 61 -1.96 7.08 -0.56
CA SER A 61 -1.80 8.46 -0.10
C SER A 61 -2.47 8.68 1.26
N ALA A 62 -1.87 9.56 2.08
CA ALA A 62 -2.45 9.94 3.37
C ALA A 62 -3.77 10.69 3.16
N ALA A 63 -4.81 10.27 3.88
CA ALA A 63 -6.09 10.95 3.85
C ALA A 63 -6.08 12.16 4.80
N ILE A 64 -6.65 13.26 4.35
CA ILE A 64 -6.77 14.51 5.10
C ILE A 64 -8.01 14.43 6.01
N PRO A 65 -7.96 14.86 7.28
CA PRO A 65 -9.14 14.90 8.09
C PRO A 65 -10.18 15.87 7.50
N TRP A 66 -11.43 15.41 7.45
CA TRP A 66 -12.51 16.27 7.01
C TRP A 66 -12.66 17.49 7.94
N SER A 67 -12.83 18.64 7.34
CA SER A 67 -13.26 19.85 8.04
C SER A 67 -14.21 20.66 7.17
N ALA A 68 -15.13 21.40 7.83
CA ALA A 68 -16.08 22.24 7.12
C ALA A 68 -15.37 23.30 6.28
N ASN A 69 -15.86 23.52 5.08
CA ASN A 69 -15.35 24.52 4.12
C ASN A 69 -13.87 24.30 3.70
N LEU A 70 -13.32 23.10 3.87
CA LEU A 70 -11.99 22.76 3.39
C LEU A 70 -11.98 22.71 1.86
N ALA A 71 -11.04 23.43 1.24
CA ALA A 71 -10.80 23.32 -0.19
C ALA A 71 -10.04 22.00 -0.50
N VAL A 72 -10.54 21.24 -1.46
CA VAL A 72 -9.99 19.94 -1.85
C VAL A 72 -9.86 19.85 -3.37
N THR A 73 -8.89 19.04 -3.81
CA THR A 73 -8.63 18.78 -5.23
C THR A 73 -8.95 17.32 -5.59
N SER A 74 -9.34 17.10 -6.83
CA SER A 74 -9.60 15.76 -7.36
C SER A 74 -8.38 14.86 -7.18
N GLY A 75 -8.60 13.62 -6.79
CA GLY A 75 -7.57 12.64 -6.45
C GLY A 75 -7.16 12.62 -4.97
N GLN A 76 -7.43 13.68 -4.19
CA GLN A 76 -7.16 13.66 -2.76
C GLN A 76 -8.09 12.69 -2.02
N TYR A 77 -7.61 12.19 -0.88
CA TYR A 77 -8.42 11.42 0.04
C TYR A 77 -8.70 12.22 1.29
N ILE A 78 -9.93 12.13 1.77
CA ILE A 78 -10.36 12.69 3.04
C ILE A 78 -10.92 11.59 3.91
N PHE A 79 -10.76 11.70 5.22
CA PHE A 79 -11.40 10.78 6.13
C PHE A 79 -12.36 11.49 7.06
N SER A 80 -13.47 10.83 7.33
CA SER A 80 -14.47 11.28 8.29
C SER A 80 -14.98 10.07 9.07
N ASN A 81 -14.93 10.15 10.37
CA ASN A 81 -15.22 9.04 11.26
C ASN A 81 -14.31 7.83 10.96
N ILE A 82 -14.92 6.72 10.53
CA ILE A 82 -14.23 5.45 10.22
C ILE A 82 -14.15 5.18 8.72
N TYR A 83 -14.39 6.17 7.87
CA TYR A 83 -14.40 6.01 6.41
C TYR A 83 -13.49 6.98 5.70
N THR A 84 -12.89 6.49 4.63
CA THR A 84 -12.08 7.27 3.70
C THR A 84 -12.86 7.46 2.40
N TYR A 85 -12.79 8.68 1.87
CA TYR A 85 -13.47 9.10 0.65
C TYR A 85 -12.44 9.67 -0.33
N GLN A 86 -12.57 9.32 -1.59
CA GLN A 86 -11.81 9.95 -2.67
C GLN A 86 -12.56 11.17 -3.20
N VAL A 87 -11.86 12.27 -3.38
CA VAL A 87 -12.38 13.46 -4.05
C VAL A 87 -12.36 13.19 -5.56
N THR A 88 -13.53 13.13 -6.17
CA THR A 88 -13.67 12.93 -7.63
C THR A 88 -13.76 14.25 -8.39
N THR A 89 -14.28 15.29 -7.76
CA THR A 89 -14.35 16.64 -8.34
C THR A 89 -13.87 17.65 -7.31
N SER A 90 -12.92 18.47 -7.72
CA SER A 90 -12.36 19.55 -6.88
C SER A 90 -13.44 20.54 -6.46
N GLY A 91 -13.30 21.10 -5.27
CA GLY A 91 -14.26 22.06 -4.74
C GLY A 91 -14.01 22.37 -3.27
N THR A 92 -15.02 22.89 -2.62
CA THR A 92 -15.00 23.18 -1.18
C THR A 92 -15.97 22.23 -0.50
N LEU A 93 -15.53 21.56 0.56
CA LEU A 93 -16.36 20.66 1.34
C LEU A 93 -17.51 21.43 2.02
N GLY A 94 -18.62 20.73 2.22
CA GLY A 94 -19.78 21.27 2.91
C GLY A 94 -19.55 21.54 4.40
N THR A 95 -20.57 22.08 5.06
CA THR A 95 -20.56 22.32 6.50
C THR A 95 -20.90 21.08 7.33
N SER A 96 -21.44 20.03 6.70
CA SER A 96 -21.76 18.76 7.34
C SER A 96 -20.80 17.69 6.87
N ALA A 97 -20.35 16.84 7.80
CA ALA A 97 -19.51 15.71 7.48
C ALA A 97 -20.17 14.78 6.44
N PRO A 98 -19.40 14.08 5.60
CA PRO A 98 -19.94 13.09 4.70
C PRO A 98 -20.85 12.12 5.44
N PRO A 99 -22.02 11.78 4.89
CA PRO A 99 -22.94 10.86 5.54
C PRO A 99 -22.30 9.48 5.66
N TYR A 100 -22.75 8.72 6.63
CA TYR A 100 -22.43 7.31 6.72
C TYR A 100 -22.79 6.64 5.39
N PRO A 101 -21.90 5.82 4.82
CA PRO A 101 -22.19 5.15 3.55
C PRO A 101 -23.26 4.08 3.76
N THR A 102 -24.51 4.53 3.81
CA THR A 102 -25.70 3.67 3.87
C THR A 102 -26.16 3.38 2.45
N GLY A 103 -25.56 2.37 1.82
CA GLY A 103 -26.10 1.81 0.60
C GLY A 103 -27.26 0.83 0.89
N ASN A 104 -28.11 0.56 -0.09
CA ASN A 104 -29.08 -0.53 -0.02
C ASN A 104 -28.34 -1.84 0.29
N GLY A 105 -28.64 -2.46 1.43
CA GLY A 105 -27.97 -3.68 1.87
C GLY A 105 -26.72 -3.47 2.74
N GLY A 106 -26.47 -2.26 3.25
CA GLY A 106 -25.35 -1.97 4.17
C GLY A 106 -23.98 -1.80 3.49
N PHE A 107 -23.94 -1.78 2.15
CA PHE A 107 -22.73 -1.48 1.40
C PHE A 107 -22.65 0.03 1.09
N PRO A 108 -21.45 0.62 1.16
CA PRO A 108 -21.26 2.02 0.82
C PRO A 108 -21.61 2.28 -0.65
N PRO A 109 -22.25 3.45 -0.97
CA PRO A 109 -22.52 3.80 -2.35
C PRO A 109 -21.22 3.99 -3.12
N THR A 110 -21.12 3.33 -4.27
CA THR A 110 -19.99 3.51 -5.21
C THR A 110 -20.17 4.73 -6.11
N THR A 111 -21.34 5.38 -6.05
CA THR A 111 -21.66 6.57 -6.83
C THR A 111 -21.16 7.83 -6.12
N PRO A 112 -20.55 8.78 -6.87
CA PRO A 112 -20.14 10.05 -6.30
C PRO A 112 -21.34 10.83 -5.74
N PHE A 113 -21.16 11.45 -4.59
CA PHE A 113 -22.16 12.32 -3.97
C PHE A 113 -21.56 13.70 -3.67
N ALA A 114 -22.40 14.71 -3.66
CA ALA A 114 -21.97 16.07 -3.38
C ALA A 114 -21.74 16.30 -1.87
N ASN A 115 -20.63 16.95 -1.53
CA ASN A 115 -20.35 17.49 -0.22
C ASN A 115 -19.85 18.94 -0.41
N GLY A 116 -20.76 19.90 -0.28
CA GLY A 116 -20.52 21.29 -0.71
C GLY A 116 -20.46 21.40 -2.24
N THR A 117 -19.38 21.97 -2.77
CA THR A 117 -19.14 22.04 -4.22
C THR A 117 -18.22 20.92 -4.71
N ALA A 118 -17.63 20.14 -3.80
CA ALA A 118 -16.84 18.98 -4.12
C ALA A 118 -17.71 17.72 -4.27
N TYR A 119 -17.26 16.75 -5.05
CA TYR A 119 -17.86 15.43 -5.13
C TYR A 119 -16.93 14.38 -4.54
N LEU A 120 -17.51 13.50 -3.75
CA LEU A 120 -16.81 12.46 -3.01
C LEU A 120 -17.35 11.08 -3.39
N THR A 121 -16.46 10.11 -3.45
CA THR A 121 -16.82 8.70 -3.57
C THR A 121 -16.23 7.94 -2.39
N TYR A 122 -16.99 7.06 -1.79
CA TYR A 122 -16.45 6.16 -0.77
C TYR A 122 -15.28 5.36 -1.35
N SER A 123 -14.21 5.23 -0.58
CA SER A 123 -13.02 4.48 -0.95
C SER A 123 -12.90 3.20 -0.12
N ASN A 124 -12.60 3.34 1.15
CA ASN A 124 -12.35 2.23 2.06
C ASN A 124 -12.63 2.62 3.52
N PRO A 125 -12.83 1.66 4.42
CA PRO A 125 -12.78 1.94 5.84
C PRO A 125 -11.43 2.57 6.23
N ALA A 126 -11.45 3.59 7.08
CA ALA A 126 -10.23 4.28 7.52
C ALA A 126 -9.25 3.39 8.32
N GLU A 127 -9.77 2.28 8.86
CA GLU A 127 -9.02 1.29 9.63
C GLU A 127 -8.31 0.25 8.74
N ILE A 128 -8.68 0.19 7.45
CA ILE A 128 -8.11 -0.77 6.50
C ILE A 128 -7.01 -0.08 5.70
N ILE A 129 -5.83 -0.65 5.74
CA ILE A 129 -4.74 -0.31 4.83
C ILE A 129 -4.88 -1.23 3.62
N PRO A 130 -5.25 -0.73 2.43
CA PRO A 130 -5.33 -1.57 1.24
C PRO A 130 -3.98 -2.18 0.91
N TYR A 131 -3.95 -3.47 0.58
CA TYR A 131 -2.70 -4.15 0.22
C TYR A 131 -2.02 -3.49 -0.98
N SER A 132 -2.80 -3.02 -1.96
CA SER A 132 -2.31 -2.26 -3.10
C SER A 132 -1.56 -0.97 -2.71
N ALA A 133 -1.93 -0.36 -1.59
CA ALA A 133 -1.24 0.81 -1.05
C ALA A 133 0.14 0.47 -0.47
N LEU A 134 0.33 -0.77 -0.03
CA LEU A 134 1.59 -1.27 0.54
C LEU A 134 2.54 -1.76 -0.56
N ASP A 135 1.99 -2.25 -1.67
CA ASP A 135 2.75 -2.95 -2.72
C ASP A 135 3.31 -2.01 -3.80
N SER A 136 2.82 -0.79 -3.92
CA SER A 136 3.14 0.11 -5.05
C SER A 136 4.63 0.49 -5.15
N VAL A 137 5.42 0.34 -4.10
CA VAL A 137 6.82 0.78 -4.06
C VAL A 137 7.81 -0.31 -3.61
N ASN A 138 7.39 -1.30 -2.81
CA ASN A 138 8.34 -2.14 -2.08
C ASN A 138 8.17 -3.66 -2.29
N GLN A 139 7.25 -4.12 -3.14
CA GLN A 139 6.99 -5.55 -3.36
C GLN A 139 6.92 -6.32 -2.03
N ILE A 140 5.89 -6.04 -1.24
CA ILE A 140 5.69 -6.73 0.05
C ILE A 140 5.42 -8.20 -0.21
N LEU A 141 6.34 -9.06 0.19
CA LEU A 141 6.24 -10.50 0.02
C LEU A 141 5.34 -11.15 1.08
N ASP A 142 5.34 -10.59 2.29
CA ASP A 142 4.54 -11.10 3.40
C ASP A 142 4.39 -10.06 4.51
N VAL A 143 3.27 -10.11 5.23
CA VAL A 143 3.02 -9.30 6.42
C VAL A 143 3.22 -10.17 7.66
N MET A 144 4.39 -10.10 8.26
CA MET A 144 4.77 -10.97 9.37
C MET A 144 4.10 -10.59 10.71
N ASN A 145 3.84 -9.31 10.92
CA ASN A 145 3.26 -8.83 12.18
C ASN A 145 2.55 -7.50 11.99
N VAL A 146 1.37 -7.37 12.57
CA VAL A 146 0.62 -6.13 12.63
C VAL A 146 0.48 -5.71 14.09
N THR A 147 0.82 -4.47 14.40
CA THR A 147 0.63 -3.90 15.74
C THR A 147 -0.11 -2.58 15.63
N ILE A 148 -1.03 -2.33 16.55
CA ILE A 148 -1.67 -1.04 16.70
C ILE A 148 -1.10 -0.33 17.95
N TYR A 149 -1.05 0.99 17.87
CA TYR A 149 -0.72 1.83 19.02
C TYR A 149 -2.01 2.32 19.66
N TRP A 150 -2.17 2.05 20.95
CA TRP A 150 -3.25 2.60 21.77
C TRP A 150 -2.62 3.45 22.89
N GLY A 151 -2.62 4.75 22.70
CA GLY A 151 -1.83 5.65 23.55
C GLY A 151 -0.33 5.30 23.45
N ASN A 152 0.29 5.00 24.59
CA ASN A 152 1.70 4.59 24.65
C ASN A 152 1.91 3.06 24.60
N SER A 153 0.83 2.29 24.44
CA SER A 153 0.89 0.82 24.45
C SER A 153 0.89 0.27 23.04
N ARG A 154 1.72 -0.75 22.81
CA ARG A 154 1.79 -1.53 21.57
C ARG A 154 0.93 -2.79 21.73
N ILE A 155 -0.08 -2.94 20.90
CA ILE A 155 -0.96 -4.11 20.94
C ILE A 155 -0.71 -4.93 19.67
N PRO A 156 -0.10 -6.13 19.77
CA PRO A 156 0.05 -7.01 18.61
C PRO A 156 -1.32 -7.57 18.21
N LEU A 157 -1.63 -7.49 16.92
CA LEU A 157 -2.79 -8.17 16.35
C LEU A 157 -2.37 -9.60 15.98
N ARG A 158 -3.13 -10.57 16.45
CA ARG A 158 -2.94 -11.98 16.06
C ARG A 158 -3.92 -12.28 14.94
N TYR A 159 -3.42 -12.96 13.91
CA TYR A 159 -4.31 -13.59 12.94
C TYR A 159 -5.12 -14.68 13.65
N LEU A 160 -6.41 -14.68 13.44
CA LEU A 160 -7.32 -15.74 13.85
C LEU A 160 -7.54 -16.70 12.67
#